data_b2a2447ab092f866d4f2e71eedff79e4
#
_entry.id   b2a2447ab092f866d4f2e71eedff79e4
#
_cell.length_a   1.000
_cell.length_b   1.000
_cell.length_c   1.000
_cell.angle_alpha   90.00
_cell.angle_beta   90.00
_cell.angle_gamma   90.00
#
_symmetry.space_group_name_H-M   'P 1'
#
loop_
_entity.id
_entity.type
_entity.pdbx_description
1 polymer ?
#
loop_
_entity_poly.entity_id
_entity_poly.type
_entity_poly.pdbx_seq_one_letter_code
_entity_poly.pdbx_strand_id
1 'polypeptide(L)'
;MSEEKLEFLDRSRAFWNPGKTQDWQDMGIDLVIDRREGYYLYDMDGHRLIDLHLNGGTYNLGHRNPELVQVLKTGSEHFDMGNHHFPALARTALAEALAACAPSPDMPYTAYGSGGGEAIDIALKTARHATQKRKIVSIVKAYHGHTGLAIKTGDDRFSKLFLSEDTQGEFVQVPFNDLNAMEDALRGRDVAAVIMETIPATYGFPMPQEGYLPSVKKLCERYDALYIADEVQTGLMRCGEMWACTKYGIQPDIMVTGKGIGGGIYPIACVLISERCGGWLKEDGFGHISTGGGAELGCIVAMKVLEMVQRPEVRTMVNYISDYMRAGLEQIMAAYPDFFIGIRQHGVVMGLEFNHAQGAKPVMRHLYHNGVWAIFSTLDPRVLQFKPGLLMTQADCEEVLRRVEIGIGLACDEVMGASYRKSA
;
A
#
# COMPACT_ATOMS: atom_id res chain seq x y z
N MET A 1 -0.38 31.17 7.32
CA MET A 1 -1.70 30.49 7.09
C MET A 1 -2.74 31.59 6.90
N SER A 2 -3.48 31.53 5.78
CA SER A 2 -4.53 32.48 5.45
C SER A 2 -5.75 32.32 6.38
N GLU A 3 -6.58 33.38 6.49
CA GLU A 3 -7.85 33.33 7.26
C GLU A 3 -8.81 32.30 6.65
N GLU A 4 -8.89 32.22 5.31
CA GLU A 4 -9.71 31.25 4.57
C GLU A 4 -9.33 29.81 4.92
N LYS A 5 -8.03 29.50 5.00
CA LYS A 5 -7.54 28.17 5.37
C LYS A 5 -7.85 27.83 6.83
N LEU A 6 -7.75 28.79 7.74
CA LEU A 6 -8.14 28.60 9.14
C LEU A 6 -9.63 28.25 9.25
N GLU A 7 -10.50 29.02 8.59
CA GLU A 7 -11.94 28.78 8.55
C GLU A 7 -12.25 27.38 7.95
N PHE A 8 -11.52 26.97 6.89
CA PHE A 8 -11.68 25.65 6.29
C PHE A 8 -11.29 24.52 7.27
N LEU A 9 -10.20 24.68 8.02
CA LEU A 9 -9.78 23.71 9.04
C LEU A 9 -10.80 23.61 10.20
N ASP A 10 -11.41 24.74 10.60
CA ASP A 10 -12.49 24.75 11.60
C ASP A 10 -13.71 23.97 11.11
N ARG A 11 -14.09 24.17 9.85
CA ARG A 11 -15.17 23.41 9.21
C ARG A 11 -14.83 21.92 9.10
N SER A 12 -13.58 21.58 8.77
CA SER A 12 -13.12 20.18 8.73
C SER A 12 -13.22 19.50 10.09
N ARG A 13 -12.88 20.19 11.17
CA ARG A 13 -13.09 19.68 12.54
C ARG A 13 -14.58 19.50 12.85
N ALA A 14 -15.41 20.43 12.44
CA ALA A 14 -16.83 20.39 12.75
C ALA A 14 -17.61 19.31 11.96
N PHE A 15 -17.27 19.06 10.68
CA PHE A 15 -18.11 18.28 9.79
C PHE A 15 -17.46 17.04 9.18
N TRP A 16 -16.12 16.94 9.18
CA TRP A 16 -15.43 15.79 8.58
C TRP A 16 -14.80 14.85 9.63
N ASN A 17 -13.73 15.28 10.29
CA ASN A 17 -13.03 14.45 11.27
C ASN A 17 -12.28 15.34 12.29
N PRO A 18 -12.86 15.55 13.48
CA PRO A 18 -12.28 16.44 14.48
C PRO A 18 -10.90 15.98 14.97
N GLY A 19 -10.77 14.69 15.30
CA GLY A 19 -9.51 14.14 15.82
C GLY A 19 -8.39 14.21 14.80
N LYS A 20 -8.62 13.71 13.58
CA LYS A 20 -7.59 13.71 12.54
C LYS A 20 -7.13 15.13 12.16
N THR A 21 -8.05 16.08 12.08
CA THR A 21 -7.70 17.47 11.76
C THR A 21 -6.85 18.09 12.86
N GLN A 22 -7.21 17.85 14.13
CA GLN A 22 -6.46 18.33 15.28
C GLN A 22 -5.08 17.66 15.38
N ASP A 23 -5.01 16.34 15.24
CA ASP A 23 -3.75 15.59 15.30
C ASP A 23 -2.69 16.11 14.31
N TRP A 24 -3.10 16.44 13.07
CA TRP A 24 -2.18 17.02 12.09
C TRP A 24 -1.70 18.40 12.50
N GLN A 25 -2.59 19.27 12.98
CA GLN A 25 -2.21 20.60 13.43
C GLN A 25 -1.26 20.54 14.66
N ASP A 26 -1.50 19.63 15.59
CA ASP A 26 -0.63 19.41 16.77
C ASP A 26 0.76 18.90 16.35
N MET A 27 0.86 18.20 15.24
CA MET A 27 2.13 17.79 14.64
C MET A 27 2.78 18.88 13.76
N GLY A 28 2.18 20.06 13.67
CA GLY A 28 2.68 21.17 12.85
C GLY A 28 2.41 21.00 11.34
N ILE A 29 1.40 20.20 10.98
CA ILE A 29 0.97 19.96 9.61
C ILE A 29 -0.41 20.59 9.42
N ASP A 30 -0.48 21.64 8.66
CA ASP A 30 -1.72 22.38 8.38
C ASP A 30 -2.17 22.27 6.91
N LEU A 31 -1.76 21.20 6.22
CA LEU A 31 -2.01 20.95 4.80
C LEU A 31 -3.50 20.85 4.49
N VAL A 32 -3.98 21.74 3.65
CA VAL A 32 -5.28 21.64 2.97
C VAL A 32 -5.03 21.58 1.47
N ILE A 33 -5.23 20.40 0.88
CA ILE A 33 -4.90 20.17 -0.52
C ILE A 33 -5.94 20.84 -1.41
N ASP A 34 -5.54 21.87 -2.16
CA ASP A 34 -6.34 22.54 -3.17
C ASP A 34 -6.15 21.90 -4.55
N ARG A 35 -4.91 21.86 -5.04
CA ARG A 35 -4.57 21.36 -6.37
C ARG A 35 -3.53 20.25 -6.28
N ARG A 36 -3.54 19.37 -7.26
CA ARG A 36 -2.57 18.29 -7.42
C ARG A 36 -2.26 18.03 -8.87
N GLU A 37 -0.97 17.72 -9.19
CA GLU A 37 -0.50 17.50 -10.56
C GLU A 37 0.83 16.73 -10.56
N GLY A 38 0.92 15.65 -11.34
CA GLY A 38 2.11 14.81 -11.35
C GLY A 38 2.43 14.30 -9.93
N TYR A 39 3.60 14.60 -9.43
CA TYR A 39 3.98 14.23 -8.05
C TYR A 39 3.91 15.40 -7.05
N TYR A 40 3.15 16.44 -7.39
CA TYR A 40 3.03 17.64 -6.58
C TYR A 40 1.64 17.83 -6.00
N LEU A 41 1.61 18.23 -4.73
CA LEU A 41 0.44 18.76 -4.04
C LEU A 41 0.61 20.26 -3.89
N TYR A 42 -0.47 20.99 -4.01
CA TYR A 42 -0.51 22.41 -3.75
C TYR A 42 -1.56 22.68 -2.67
N ASP A 43 -1.12 23.35 -1.63
CA ASP A 43 -1.93 23.79 -0.52
C ASP A 43 -2.79 25.01 -0.88
N MET A 44 -3.86 25.29 -0.13
CA MET A 44 -4.70 26.48 -0.31
C MET A 44 -3.91 27.80 -0.26
N ASP A 45 -2.82 27.85 0.50
CA ASP A 45 -1.94 29.03 0.57
C ASP A 45 -0.84 29.02 -0.52
N GLY A 46 -0.92 28.09 -1.49
CA GLY A 46 0.03 27.98 -2.58
C GLY A 46 1.34 27.25 -2.24
N HIS A 47 1.48 26.68 -1.04
CA HIS A 47 2.65 25.89 -0.68
C HIS A 47 2.70 24.62 -1.52
N ARG A 48 3.80 24.41 -2.26
CA ARG A 48 4.02 23.24 -3.11
C ARG A 48 4.81 22.18 -2.38
N LEU A 49 4.28 20.97 -2.35
CA LEU A 49 4.92 19.79 -1.78
C LEU A 49 5.15 18.71 -2.84
N ILE A 50 6.30 18.03 -2.80
CA ILE A 50 6.52 16.78 -3.53
C ILE A 50 5.91 15.66 -2.68
N ASP A 51 4.97 14.90 -3.25
CA ASP A 51 4.29 13.81 -2.56
C ASP A 51 5.10 12.50 -2.66
N LEU A 52 5.72 12.11 -1.56
CA LEU A 52 6.44 10.84 -1.40
C LEU A 52 5.68 9.83 -0.52
N HIS A 53 4.45 10.14 -0.16
CA HIS A 53 3.54 9.16 0.43
C HIS A 53 2.63 8.53 -0.63
N LEU A 54 2.22 9.30 -1.63
CA LEU A 54 1.36 8.90 -2.75
C LEU A 54 0.09 8.16 -2.29
N ASN A 55 -0.43 8.53 -1.12
CA ASN A 55 -1.57 7.86 -0.48
C ASN A 55 -1.39 6.32 -0.44
N GLY A 56 -0.23 5.87 0.06
CA GLY A 56 0.09 4.45 0.14
C GLY A 56 0.37 3.78 -1.22
N GLY A 57 0.75 4.54 -2.25
CA GLY A 57 1.00 4.04 -3.60
C GLY A 57 -0.21 4.07 -4.53
N THR A 58 -1.27 4.78 -4.16
CA THR A 58 -2.43 5.01 -5.04
C THR A 58 -2.03 5.84 -6.27
N TYR A 59 -1.16 6.82 -6.09
CA TYR A 59 -0.73 7.75 -7.16
C TYR A 59 0.62 7.36 -7.77
N ASN A 60 0.86 6.08 -7.97
CA ASN A 60 2.10 5.55 -8.55
C ASN A 60 2.50 6.22 -9.86
N LEU A 61 1.53 6.48 -10.72
CA LEU A 61 1.69 7.11 -12.04
C LEU A 61 1.49 8.64 -12.00
N GLY A 62 1.50 9.22 -10.79
CA GLY A 62 1.27 10.64 -10.57
C GLY A 62 -0.20 11.02 -10.37
N HIS A 63 -0.41 12.13 -9.66
CA HIS A 63 -1.74 12.71 -9.46
C HIS A 63 -2.33 13.17 -10.79
N ARG A 64 -3.61 12.85 -11.02
CA ARG A 64 -4.34 13.27 -12.21
C ARG A 64 -3.59 12.94 -13.51
N ASN A 65 -2.98 11.77 -13.60
CA ASN A 65 -2.26 11.35 -14.79
C ASN A 65 -3.12 11.58 -16.05
N PRO A 66 -2.63 12.32 -17.05
CA PRO A 66 -3.46 12.77 -18.18
C PRO A 66 -4.03 11.61 -19.00
N GLU A 67 -3.30 10.50 -19.17
CA GLU A 67 -3.81 9.33 -19.89
C GLU A 67 -4.99 8.69 -19.14
N LEU A 68 -4.90 8.56 -17.82
CA LEU A 68 -5.96 8.00 -16.99
C LEU A 68 -7.18 8.92 -16.92
N VAL A 69 -6.97 10.23 -16.81
CA VAL A 69 -8.06 11.23 -16.85
C VAL A 69 -8.78 11.17 -18.19
N GLN A 70 -8.03 11.04 -19.30
CA GLN A 70 -8.62 10.96 -20.63
C GLN A 70 -9.47 9.70 -20.80
N VAL A 71 -8.97 8.55 -20.34
CA VAL A 71 -9.73 7.28 -20.37
C VAL A 71 -11.05 7.40 -19.60
N LEU A 72 -11.04 8.01 -18.41
CA LEU A 72 -12.25 8.20 -17.63
C LEU A 72 -13.25 9.13 -18.34
N LYS A 73 -12.78 10.26 -18.90
CA LYS A 73 -13.61 11.22 -19.63
C LYS A 73 -14.30 10.57 -20.84
N THR A 74 -13.51 9.91 -21.69
CA THR A 74 -14.04 9.24 -22.89
C THR A 74 -14.94 8.07 -22.48
N GLY A 75 -14.54 7.30 -21.46
CA GLY A 75 -15.33 6.18 -20.97
C GLY A 75 -16.69 6.59 -20.45
N SER A 76 -16.80 7.74 -19.78
CA SER A 76 -18.08 8.24 -19.25
C SER A 76 -19.12 8.64 -20.33
N GLU A 77 -18.70 8.71 -21.59
CA GLU A 77 -19.61 8.92 -22.71
C GLU A 77 -20.37 7.63 -23.08
N HIS A 78 -19.85 6.45 -22.69
CA HIS A 78 -20.37 5.14 -23.09
C HIS A 78 -20.64 4.18 -21.93
N PHE A 79 -20.00 4.40 -20.78
CA PHE A 79 -20.08 3.57 -19.59
C PHE A 79 -20.52 4.38 -18.39
N ASP A 80 -21.16 3.70 -17.46
CA ASP A 80 -21.37 4.16 -16.11
C ASP A 80 -20.77 3.14 -15.11
N MET A 81 -21.38 2.96 -13.95
CA MET A 81 -20.95 1.93 -12.99
C MET A 81 -21.27 0.52 -13.48
N GLY A 82 -22.22 0.37 -14.41
CA GLY A 82 -22.69 -0.91 -14.93
C GLY A 82 -23.60 -1.65 -13.96
N ASN A 83 -24.02 -2.83 -14.39
CA ASN A 83 -24.88 -3.71 -13.60
C ASN A 83 -24.08 -4.96 -13.19
N HIS A 84 -23.93 -5.16 -11.87
CA HIS A 84 -23.14 -6.26 -11.31
C HIS A 84 -23.76 -7.66 -11.50
N HIS A 85 -25.05 -7.75 -11.87
CA HIS A 85 -25.73 -9.03 -12.12
C HIS A 85 -25.35 -9.68 -13.44
N PHE A 86 -24.82 -8.93 -14.39
CA PHE A 86 -24.56 -9.42 -15.75
C PHE A 86 -23.08 -9.30 -16.13
N PRO A 87 -22.60 -10.16 -17.05
CA PRO A 87 -21.29 -9.94 -17.70
C PRO A 87 -21.24 -8.57 -18.36
N ALA A 88 -20.10 -7.90 -18.27
CA ALA A 88 -19.85 -6.60 -18.90
C ALA A 88 -18.52 -6.63 -19.65
N LEU A 89 -18.44 -5.93 -20.78
CA LEU A 89 -17.24 -5.92 -21.62
C LEU A 89 -15.99 -5.49 -20.87
N ALA A 90 -16.07 -4.35 -20.17
CA ALA A 90 -14.92 -3.81 -19.47
C ALA A 90 -14.49 -4.71 -18.28
N ARG A 91 -15.44 -5.32 -17.58
CA ARG A 91 -15.18 -6.22 -16.45
C ARG A 91 -14.50 -7.50 -16.89
N THR A 92 -14.98 -8.10 -17.99
CA THR A 92 -14.37 -9.31 -18.57
C THR A 92 -12.99 -9.02 -19.11
N ALA A 93 -12.80 -7.92 -19.85
CA ALA A 93 -11.50 -7.55 -20.39
C ALA A 93 -10.45 -7.27 -19.29
N LEU A 94 -10.86 -6.65 -18.17
CA LEU A 94 -9.96 -6.47 -17.01
C LEU A 94 -9.59 -7.81 -16.38
N ALA A 95 -10.54 -8.75 -16.25
CA ALA A 95 -10.23 -10.10 -15.72
C ALA A 95 -9.23 -10.83 -16.60
N GLU A 96 -9.38 -10.79 -17.93
CA GLU A 96 -8.43 -11.35 -18.90
C GLU A 96 -7.05 -10.72 -18.78
N ALA A 97 -6.97 -9.37 -18.69
CA ALA A 97 -5.71 -8.65 -18.53
C ALA A 97 -4.98 -9.00 -17.22
N LEU A 98 -5.74 -9.15 -16.12
CA LEU A 98 -5.20 -9.55 -14.83
C LEU A 98 -4.71 -11.01 -14.85
N ALA A 99 -5.47 -11.93 -15.44
CA ALA A 99 -5.06 -13.33 -15.60
C ALA A 99 -3.77 -13.45 -16.42
N ALA A 100 -3.64 -12.65 -17.49
CA ALA A 100 -2.44 -12.63 -18.34
C ALA A 100 -1.16 -12.16 -17.61
N CYS A 101 -1.27 -11.37 -16.54
CA CYS A 101 -0.15 -10.90 -15.74
C CYS A 101 -0.15 -11.43 -14.30
N ALA A 102 -0.95 -12.45 -14.01
CA ALA A 102 -1.06 -13.04 -12.68
C ALA A 102 0.29 -13.62 -12.21
N PRO A 103 0.56 -13.63 -10.88
CA PRO A 103 1.80 -14.18 -10.34
C PRO A 103 1.88 -15.71 -10.41
N SER A 104 0.75 -16.37 -10.69
CA SER A 104 0.66 -17.81 -10.95
C SER A 104 -0.12 -18.05 -12.23
N PRO A 105 0.28 -19.02 -13.08
CA PRO A 105 -0.43 -19.36 -14.31
C PRO A 105 -1.83 -19.98 -14.05
N ASP A 106 -2.09 -20.38 -12.81
CA ASP A 106 -3.33 -21.05 -12.38
C ASP A 106 -4.29 -20.08 -11.68
N MET A 107 -4.40 -18.83 -12.14
CA MET A 107 -5.29 -17.80 -11.56
C MET A 107 -6.25 -17.24 -12.62
N PRO A 108 -7.23 -18.04 -13.09
CA PRO A 108 -8.13 -17.61 -14.17
C PRO A 108 -9.26 -16.68 -13.71
N TYR A 109 -9.56 -16.63 -12.40
CA TYR A 109 -10.72 -15.90 -11.92
C TYR A 109 -10.33 -14.59 -11.26
N THR A 110 -11.20 -13.59 -11.46
CA THR A 110 -11.11 -12.29 -10.77
C THR A 110 -12.44 -11.95 -10.12
N ALA A 111 -12.42 -11.69 -8.81
CA ALA A 111 -13.51 -11.04 -8.10
C ALA A 111 -13.15 -9.57 -7.84
N TYR A 112 -14.17 -8.71 -7.75
CA TYR A 112 -13.98 -7.27 -7.67
C TYR A 112 -14.54 -6.70 -6.37
N GLY A 113 -13.81 -5.77 -5.76
CA GLY A 113 -14.27 -4.91 -4.68
C GLY A 113 -14.12 -3.44 -5.05
N SER A 114 -14.84 -2.57 -4.35
CA SER A 114 -14.71 -1.12 -4.48
C SER A 114 -13.49 -0.55 -3.75
N GLY A 115 -12.85 -1.34 -2.89
CA GLY A 115 -11.65 -0.96 -2.15
C GLY A 115 -10.90 -2.15 -1.57
N GLY A 116 -9.67 -1.90 -1.10
CA GLY A 116 -8.76 -2.94 -0.62
C GLY A 116 -9.34 -3.79 0.52
N GLY A 117 -9.98 -3.18 1.51
CA GLY A 117 -10.59 -3.93 2.63
C GLY A 117 -11.66 -4.92 2.18
N GLU A 118 -12.56 -4.50 1.27
CA GLU A 118 -13.56 -5.40 0.69
C GLU A 118 -12.89 -6.54 -0.10
N ALA A 119 -11.86 -6.23 -0.89
CA ALA A 119 -11.12 -7.26 -1.63
C ALA A 119 -10.44 -8.27 -0.68
N ILE A 120 -9.89 -7.82 0.43
CA ILE A 120 -9.38 -8.73 1.46
C ILE A 120 -10.51 -9.59 2.06
N ASP A 121 -11.68 -9.02 2.36
CA ASP A 121 -12.84 -9.80 2.84
C ASP A 121 -13.25 -10.88 1.82
N ILE A 122 -13.22 -10.57 0.53
CA ILE A 122 -13.48 -11.55 -0.55
C ILE A 122 -12.41 -12.66 -0.51
N ALA A 123 -11.12 -12.31 -0.43
CA ALA A 123 -10.03 -13.28 -0.39
C ALA A 123 -10.14 -14.22 0.81
N LEU A 124 -10.43 -13.70 2.00
CA LEU A 124 -10.61 -14.48 3.23
C LEU A 124 -11.82 -15.42 3.15
N LYS A 125 -12.96 -14.92 2.64
CA LYS A 125 -14.15 -15.77 2.40
C LYS A 125 -13.87 -16.87 1.39
N THR A 126 -13.18 -16.53 0.30
CA THR A 126 -12.75 -17.51 -0.72
C THR A 126 -11.89 -18.61 -0.12
N ALA A 127 -10.90 -18.24 0.71
CA ALA A 127 -10.03 -19.19 1.37
C ALA A 127 -10.79 -20.11 2.33
N ARG A 128 -11.72 -19.56 3.12
CA ARG A 128 -12.58 -20.35 4.03
C ARG A 128 -13.47 -21.31 3.26
N HIS A 129 -14.06 -20.87 2.15
CA HIS A 129 -14.89 -21.73 1.30
C HIS A 129 -14.06 -22.86 0.68
N ALA A 130 -12.91 -22.55 0.08
CA ALA A 130 -12.09 -23.55 -0.61
C ALA A 130 -11.52 -24.63 0.34
N THR A 131 -11.23 -24.27 1.59
CA THR A 131 -10.62 -25.19 2.56
C THR A 131 -11.61 -25.78 3.56
N GLN A 132 -12.82 -25.23 3.66
CA GLN A 132 -13.81 -25.55 4.69
C GLN A 132 -13.27 -25.36 6.13
N LYS A 133 -12.25 -24.50 6.29
CA LYS A 133 -11.62 -24.13 7.55
C LYS A 133 -11.91 -22.68 7.88
N ARG A 134 -11.81 -22.29 9.15
CA ARG A 134 -12.17 -20.93 9.60
C ARG A 134 -10.97 -20.07 9.98
N LYS A 135 -9.90 -20.70 10.48
CA LYS A 135 -8.77 -20.00 11.04
C LYS A 135 -7.93 -19.30 9.96
N ILE A 136 -7.54 -18.07 10.22
CA ILE A 136 -6.65 -17.27 9.39
C ILE A 136 -5.40 -16.91 10.20
N VAL A 137 -4.24 -17.05 9.59
CA VAL A 137 -2.97 -16.59 10.17
C VAL A 137 -2.51 -15.35 9.43
N SER A 138 -2.08 -14.34 10.16
CA SER A 138 -1.44 -13.13 9.65
C SER A 138 -0.18 -12.82 10.46
N ILE A 139 0.46 -11.69 10.20
CA ILE A 139 1.62 -11.25 10.99
C ILE A 139 1.22 -10.18 12.01
N VAL A 140 1.96 -10.12 13.11
CA VAL A 140 1.88 -9.01 14.08
C VAL A 140 2.15 -7.69 13.36
N LYS A 141 1.33 -6.66 13.63
CA LYS A 141 1.41 -5.35 12.99
C LYS A 141 1.08 -5.34 11.49
N ALA A 142 0.33 -6.33 11.00
CA ALA A 142 -0.22 -6.32 9.65
C ALA A 142 -1.26 -5.20 9.46
N TYR A 143 -1.48 -4.85 8.20
CA TYR A 143 -2.56 -3.94 7.80
C TYR A 143 -3.22 -4.42 6.51
N HIS A 144 -4.44 -4.94 6.63
CA HIS A 144 -5.20 -5.48 5.49
C HIS A 144 -6.53 -4.74 5.23
N GLY A 145 -6.73 -3.59 5.87
CA GLY A 145 -7.98 -2.82 5.79
C GLY A 145 -8.79 -2.87 7.08
N HIS A 146 -9.90 -2.14 7.10
CA HIS A 146 -10.72 -1.91 8.30
C HIS A 146 -12.17 -2.39 8.14
N THR A 147 -12.46 -3.25 7.16
CA THR A 147 -13.80 -3.80 6.94
C THR A 147 -13.88 -5.24 7.48
N GLY A 148 -15.07 -5.70 7.73
CA GLY A 148 -15.49 -7.09 7.99
C GLY A 148 -14.46 -8.01 8.65
N LEU A 149 -13.98 -9.00 7.90
CA LEU A 149 -12.93 -9.93 8.36
C LEU A 149 -11.53 -9.33 8.27
N ALA A 150 -11.33 -8.40 7.34
CA ALA A 150 -10.02 -7.78 7.09
C ALA A 150 -9.46 -7.08 8.34
N ILE A 151 -10.30 -6.38 9.11
CA ILE A 151 -9.87 -5.68 10.34
C ILE A 151 -9.30 -6.64 11.40
N LYS A 152 -9.73 -7.91 11.39
CA LYS A 152 -9.29 -8.93 12.35
C LYS A 152 -7.94 -9.55 11.99
N THR A 153 -7.48 -9.37 10.77
CA THR A 153 -6.16 -9.84 10.31
C THR A 153 -5.05 -8.81 10.53
N GLY A 154 -5.42 -7.56 10.84
CA GLY A 154 -4.50 -6.47 11.14
C GLY A 154 -4.15 -6.35 12.62
N ASP A 155 -3.41 -5.29 12.96
CA ASP A 155 -3.06 -4.96 14.34
C ASP A 155 -4.32 -4.74 15.18
N ASP A 156 -4.38 -5.35 16.37
CA ASP A 156 -5.52 -5.36 17.28
C ASP A 156 -6.03 -3.96 17.68
N ARG A 157 -5.16 -2.95 17.66
CA ARG A 157 -5.54 -1.57 17.99
C ARG A 157 -6.69 -1.05 17.12
N PHE A 158 -6.80 -1.55 15.88
CA PHE A 158 -7.85 -1.12 14.95
C PHE A 158 -9.19 -1.80 15.25
N SER A 159 -9.16 -3.09 15.56
CA SER A 159 -10.38 -3.84 15.86
C SER A 159 -10.95 -3.51 17.24
N LYS A 160 -10.09 -3.32 18.25
CA LYS A 160 -10.50 -3.00 19.62
C LYS A 160 -11.27 -1.69 19.74
N LEU A 161 -10.93 -0.69 18.93
CA LEU A 161 -11.63 0.60 18.93
C LEU A 161 -13.13 0.46 18.63
N PHE A 162 -13.49 -0.54 17.81
CA PHE A 162 -14.87 -0.77 17.34
C PHE A 162 -15.52 -2.03 17.93
N LEU A 163 -14.91 -2.65 18.96
CA LEU A 163 -15.36 -3.90 19.55
C LEU A 163 -15.52 -5.01 18.48
N SER A 164 -14.59 -5.05 17.55
CA SER A 164 -14.58 -5.95 16.40
C SER A 164 -13.43 -6.96 16.44
N GLU A 165 -12.78 -7.09 17.61
CA GLU A 165 -11.73 -8.06 17.85
C GLU A 165 -12.21 -9.50 17.68
N ASP A 166 -11.28 -10.40 17.47
CA ASP A 166 -11.56 -11.83 17.40
C ASP A 166 -11.83 -12.40 18.80
N THR A 167 -13.08 -12.83 19.04
CA THR A 167 -13.52 -13.47 20.30
C THR A 167 -13.58 -14.98 20.23
N GLN A 168 -13.31 -15.59 19.06
CA GLN A 168 -13.47 -17.03 18.81
C GLN A 168 -12.14 -17.76 18.57
N GLY A 169 -11.01 -17.03 18.50
CA GLY A 169 -9.70 -17.60 18.20
C GLY A 169 -9.54 -18.04 16.74
N GLU A 170 -10.28 -17.40 15.83
CA GLU A 170 -10.21 -17.67 14.40
C GLU A 170 -9.08 -16.90 13.69
N PHE A 171 -8.51 -15.87 14.32
CA PHE A 171 -7.46 -15.04 13.75
C PHE A 171 -6.21 -15.08 14.63
N VAL A 172 -5.13 -15.59 14.08
CA VAL A 172 -3.86 -15.77 14.79
C VAL A 172 -2.79 -14.89 14.15
N GLN A 173 -2.04 -14.18 14.98
CA GLN A 173 -0.92 -13.35 14.52
C GLN A 173 0.41 -13.92 14.99
N VAL A 174 1.39 -14.00 14.06
CA VAL A 174 2.74 -14.48 14.33
C VAL A 174 3.77 -13.40 14.01
N PRO A 175 4.95 -13.38 14.64
CA PRO A 175 6.00 -12.42 14.30
C PRO A 175 6.45 -12.58 12.83
N PHE A 176 6.70 -11.47 12.15
CA PHE A 176 7.29 -11.48 10.81
C PHE A 176 8.73 -12.00 10.87
N ASN A 177 9.14 -12.78 9.89
CA ASN A 177 10.45 -13.47 9.84
C ASN A 177 10.64 -14.58 10.89
N ASP A 178 9.58 -15.06 11.52
CA ASP A 178 9.63 -16.19 12.45
C ASP A 178 8.93 -17.43 11.84
N LEU A 179 9.74 -18.31 11.22
CA LEU A 179 9.24 -19.55 10.60
C LEU A 179 8.76 -20.56 11.64
N ASN A 180 9.33 -20.57 12.84
CA ASN A 180 8.92 -21.51 13.90
C ASN A 180 7.52 -21.14 14.41
N ALA A 181 7.27 -19.87 14.70
CA ALA A 181 5.96 -19.40 15.08
C ALA A 181 4.92 -19.62 13.98
N MET A 182 5.30 -19.44 12.70
CA MET A 182 4.44 -19.72 11.56
C MET A 182 4.11 -21.22 11.46
N GLU A 183 5.10 -22.10 11.60
CA GLU A 183 4.87 -23.54 11.56
C GLU A 183 4.01 -24.00 12.72
N ASP A 184 4.25 -23.49 13.94
CA ASP A 184 3.45 -23.81 15.12
C ASP A 184 1.98 -23.42 14.93
N ALA A 185 1.70 -22.24 14.32
CA ALA A 185 0.34 -21.81 14.03
C ALA A 185 -0.36 -22.70 12.98
N LEU A 186 0.38 -23.32 12.06
CA LEU A 186 -0.15 -24.17 10.99
C LEU A 186 -0.27 -25.65 11.39
N ARG A 187 0.44 -26.10 12.43
CA ARG A 187 0.58 -27.51 12.80
C ARG A 187 -0.75 -28.23 13.07
N GLY A 188 -1.76 -27.50 13.53
CA GLY A 188 -3.10 -28.03 13.79
C GLY A 188 -3.90 -28.42 12.54
N ARG A 189 -3.46 -28.03 11.33
CA ARG A 189 -4.14 -28.26 10.03
C ARG A 189 -5.57 -27.68 9.96
N ASP A 190 -5.90 -26.74 10.83
CA ASP A 190 -7.21 -26.08 10.94
C ASP A 190 -7.22 -24.65 10.36
N VAL A 191 -6.09 -24.25 9.77
CA VAL A 191 -5.89 -22.93 9.14
C VAL A 191 -6.38 -22.96 7.70
N ALA A 192 -7.28 -22.02 7.34
CA ALA A 192 -7.75 -21.82 5.98
C ALA A 192 -6.67 -21.16 5.11
N ALA A 193 -6.07 -20.10 5.63
CA ALA A 193 -5.04 -19.37 4.90
C ALA A 193 -4.07 -18.63 5.82
N VAL A 194 -2.86 -18.41 5.30
CA VAL A 194 -1.95 -17.37 5.74
C VAL A 194 -2.13 -16.19 4.82
N ILE A 195 -2.36 -14.99 5.37
CA ILE A 195 -2.38 -13.73 4.62
C ILE A 195 -1.20 -12.86 5.00
N MET A 196 -0.47 -12.34 4.01
CA MET A 196 0.68 -11.46 4.25
C MET A 196 0.79 -10.37 3.19
N GLU A 197 1.10 -9.15 3.63
CA GLU A 197 1.74 -8.15 2.76
C GLU A 197 3.13 -8.68 2.40
N THR A 198 3.52 -8.63 1.12
CA THR A 198 4.87 -9.07 0.70
C THR A 198 5.95 -8.23 1.41
N ILE A 199 5.71 -6.94 1.60
CA ILE A 199 6.51 -6.02 2.42
C ILE A 199 5.55 -5.19 3.28
N PRO A 200 5.47 -5.43 4.59
CA PRO A 200 4.50 -4.79 5.47
C PRO A 200 4.75 -3.29 5.62
N ALA A 201 3.85 -2.48 5.06
CA ALA A 201 4.06 -1.05 4.96
C ALA A 201 3.81 -0.30 6.27
N THR A 202 2.68 -0.55 6.91
CA THR A 202 2.29 0.12 8.16
C THR A 202 3.21 -0.27 9.32
N TYR A 203 3.86 -1.41 9.22
CA TYR A 203 4.90 -1.91 10.13
C TYR A 203 6.29 -1.29 9.86
N GLY A 204 6.43 -0.35 8.92
CA GLY A 204 7.71 0.30 8.62
C GLY A 204 8.60 -0.46 7.66
N PHE A 205 8.03 -1.21 6.74
CA PHE A 205 8.73 -1.95 5.71
C PHE A 205 9.82 -2.90 6.22
N PRO A 206 9.56 -3.76 7.24
CA PRO A 206 10.51 -4.82 7.53
C PRO A 206 10.71 -5.67 6.27
N MET A 207 11.98 -5.88 5.91
CA MET A 207 12.30 -6.71 4.74
C MET A 207 12.21 -8.19 5.11
N PRO A 208 11.62 -9.03 4.26
CA PRO A 208 11.64 -10.46 4.47
C PRO A 208 13.09 -10.97 4.43
N GLN A 209 13.45 -11.80 5.41
CA GLN A 209 14.72 -12.51 5.39
C GLN A 209 14.79 -13.44 4.18
N GLU A 210 16.00 -13.73 3.72
CA GLU A 210 16.23 -14.64 2.60
C GLU A 210 15.54 -15.99 2.85
N GLY A 211 14.75 -16.42 1.87
CA GLY A 211 14.00 -17.68 1.95
C GLY A 211 12.77 -17.69 2.86
N TYR A 212 12.49 -16.63 3.64
CA TYR A 212 11.35 -16.61 4.56
C TYR A 212 10.01 -16.81 3.84
N LEU A 213 9.67 -15.94 2.90
CA LEU A 213 8.37 -16.00 2.21
C LEU A 213 8.16 -17.31 1.42
N PRO A 214 9.15 -17.83 0.64
CA PRO A 214 9.04 -19.14 0.02
C PRO A 214 8.85 -20.28 1.04
N SER A 215 9.48 -20.18 2.21
CA SER A 215 9.33 -21.18 3.27
C SER A 215 7.93 -21.14 3.88
N VAL A 216 7.34 -19.96 4.09
CA VAL A 216 5.94 -19.85 4.53
C VAL A 216 4.98 -20.48 3.51
N LYS A 217 5.19 -20.24 2.19
CA LYS A 217 4.38 -20.90 1.15
C LYS A 217 4.47 -22.41 1.21
N LYS A 218 5.69 -22.97 1.41
CA LYS A 218 5.89 -24.42 1.60
C LYS A 218 5.22 -24.96 2.86
N LEU A 219 5.23 -24.20 3.97
CA LEU A 219 4.50 -24.56 5.18
C LEU A 219 2.99 -24.58 4.92
N CYS A 220 2.44 -23.60 4.19
CA CYS A 220 1.04 -23.62 3.79
C CYS A 220 0.69 -24.90 3.04
N GLU A 221 1.49 -25.29 2.04
CA GLU A 221 1.29 -26.52 1.27
C GLU A 221 1.36 -27.78 2.15
N ARG A 222 2.37 -27.85 3.06
CA ARG A 222 2.55 -28.97 3.99
C ARG A 222 1.35 -29.18 4.92
N TYR A 223 0.73 -28.09 5.37
CA TYR A 223 -0.34 -28.11 6.36
C TYR A 223 -1.74 -27.85 5.77
N ASP A 224 -1.91 -27.98 4.46
CA ASP A 224 -3.18 -27.77 3.73
C ASP A 224 -3.84 -26.42 4.03
N ALA A 225 -3.05 -25.36 4.09
CA ALA A 225 -3.49 -23.97 4.14
C ALA A 225 -3.25 -23.29 2.80
N LEU A 226 -3.97 -22.22 2.52
CA LEU A 226 -3.75 -21.37 1.34
C LEU A 226 -2.79 -20.23 1.67
N TYR A 227 -2.12 -19.68 0.65
CA TYR A 227 -1.33 -18.47 0.76
C TYR A 227 -2.02 -17.33 0.04
N ILE A 228 -2.37 -16.27 0.77
CA ILE A 228 -2.95 -15.03 0.22
C ILE A 228 -1.85 -13.98 0.19
N ALA A 229 -1.49 -13.51 -1.00
CA ALA A 229 -0.58 -12.38 -1.16
C ALA A 229 -1.38 -11.06 -1.18
N ASP A 230 -1.13 -10.20 -0.21
CA ASP A 230 -1.63 -8.83 -0.23
C ASP A 230 -0.64 -7.93 -0.98
N GLU A 231 -0.93 -7.69 -2.25
CA GLU A 231 -0.17 -6.83 -3.17
C GLU A 231 -0.83 -5.45 -3.35
N VAL A 232 -1.73 -5.07 -2.46
CA VAL A 232 -2.46 -3.79 -2.52
C VAL A 232 -1.50 -2.59 -2.54
N GLN A 233 -0.33 -2.69 -1.88
CA GLN A 233 0.67 -1.62 -1.86
C GLN A 233 1.94 -1.96 -2.64
N THR A 234 2.35 -3.21 -2.68
CA THR A 234 3.64 -3.66 -3.24
C THR A 234 3.59 -4.00 -4.71
N GLY A 235 2.41 -4.28 -5.25
CA GLY A 235 2.19 -4.59 -6.66
C GLY A 235 2.39 -3.42 -7.62
N LEU A 236 2.16 -3.68 -8.90
CA LEU A 236 2.16 -2.68 -9.97
C LEU A 236 3.51 -1.96 -10.11
N MET A 237 4.58 -2.73 -10.23
CA MET A 237 5.96 -2.26 -10.46
C MET A 237 6.63 -1.52 -9.28
N ARG A 238 5.95 -1.31 -8.14
CA ARG A 238 6.55 -0.62 -6.97
C ARG A 238 7.86 -1.25 -6.50
N CYS A 239 7.95 -2.57 -6.58
CA CYS A 239 9.13 -3.35 -6.18
C CYS A 239 10.04 -3.74 -7.35
N GLY A 240 9.88 -3.10 -8.52
CA GLY A 240 10.63 -3.42 -9.75
C GLY A 240 10.09 -4.62 -10.52
N GLU A 241 9.09 -5.31 -9.98
CA GLU A 241 8.34 -6.40 -10.63
C GLU A 241 6.85 -6.07 -10.64
N MET A 242 6.09 -6.68 -11.57
CA MET A 242 4.64 -6.48 -11.65
C MET A 242 3.96 -6.74 -10.31
N TRP A 243 4.34 -7.84 -9.65
CA TRP A 243 3.93 -8.23 -8.31
C TRP A 243 5.16 -8.52 -7.46
N ALA A 244 5.22 -7.99 -6.26
CA ALA A 244 6.38 -8.18 -5.40
C ALA A 244 6.59 -9.66 -5.02
N CYS A 245 5.51 -10.42 -4.85
CA CYS A 245 5.60 -11.85 -4.51
C CYS A 245 6.37 -12.66 -5.56
N THR A 246 6.31 -12.28 -6.85
CA THR A 246 7.04 -13.00 -7.92
C THR A 246 8.55 -12.89 -7.77
N LYS A 247 9.06 -11.76 -7.25
CA LYS A 247 10.48 -11.58 -6.99
C LYS A 247 11.01 -12.55 -5.92
N TYR A 248 10.14 -12.98 -5.01
CA TYR A 248 10.47 -13.97 -3.99
C TYR A 248 10.14 -15.41 -4.43
N GLY A 249 9.78 -15.61 -5.71
CA GLY A 249 9.45 -16.93 -6.25
C GLY A 249 8.16 -17.52 -5.71
N ILE A 250 7.23 -16.68 -5.22
CA ILE A 250 5.96 -17.12 -4.66
C ILE A 250 4.89 -17.15 -5.75
N GLN A 251 4.20 -18.27 -5.84
CA GLN A 251 2.94 -18.45 -6.56
C GLN A 251 1.83 -18.54 -5.53
N PRO A 252 1.12 -17.44 -5.23
CA PRO A 252 0.04 -17.45 -4.26
C PRO A 252 -1.19 -18.21 -4.77
N ASP A 253 -2.03 -18.65 -3.85
CA ASP A 253 -3.32 -19.25 -4.19
C ASP A 253 -4.40 -18.21 -4.47
N ILE A 254 -4.27 -17.08 -3.78
CA ILE A 254 -5.12 -15.90 -3.95
C ILE A 254 -4.21 -14.67 -3.86
N MET A 255 -4.42 -13.69 -4.72
CA MET A 255 -3.72 -12.41 -4.66
C MET A 255 -4.70 -11.25 -4.65
N VAL A 256 -4.43 -10.25 -3.83
CA VAL A 256 -5.25 -9.03 -3.76
C VAL A 256 -4.45 -7.84 -4.27
N THR A 257 -5.05 -7.04 -5.16
CA THR A 257 -4.51 -5.76 -5.60
C THR A 257 -5.54 -4.65 -5.44
N GLY A 258 -5.05 -3.42 -5.19
CA GLY A 258 -5.89 -2.24 -4.96
C GLY A 258 -5.07 -0.98 -5.16
N LYS A 259 -5.44 0.14 -4.49
CA LYS A 259 -4.70 1.41 -4.53
C LYS A 259 -4.29 1.81 -5.96
N GLY A 260 -3.05 1.50 -6.35
CA GLY A 260 -2.46 1.88 -7.63
C GLY A 260 -3.21 1.36 -8.86
N ILE A 261 -3.97 0.26 -8.77
CA ILE A 261 -4.76 -0.27 -9.88
C ILE A 261 -5.86 0.70 -10.35
N GLY A 262 -6.35 1.55 -9.44
CA GLY A 262 -7.29 2.62 -9.76
C GLY A 262 -6.64 3.91 -10.22
N GLY A 263 -5.30 3.98 -10.24
CA GLY A 263 -4.51 5.13 -10.71
C GLY A 263 -4.80 6.44 -9.97
N GLY A 264 -5.46 6.38 -8.79
CA GLY A 264 -5.95 7.55 -8.08
C GLY A 264 -7.11 8.28 -8.77
N ILE A 265 -7.67 7.69 -9.82
CA ILE A 265 -8.77 8.26 -10.63
C ILE A 265 -10.10 7.59 -10.30
N TYR A 266 -10.12 6.26 -10.19
CA TYR A 266 -11.33 5.51 -9.83
C TYR A 266 -11.02 4.43 -8.78
N PRO A 267 -11.77 4.38 -7.67
CA PRO A 267 -11.56 3.35 -6.64
C PRO A 267 -11.99 1.98 -7.16
N ILE A 268 -11.05 1.05 -7.20
CA ILE A 268 -11.26 -0.34 -7.57
C ILE A 268 -10.22 -1.21 -6.86
N ALA A 269 -10.58 -2.45 -6.53
CA ALA A 269 -9.68 -3.48 -6.06
C ALA A 269 -10.08 -4.83 -6.67
N CYS A 270 -9.09 -5.70 -6.86
CA CYS A 270 -9.29 -6.99 -7.53
C CYS A 270 -8.69 -8.12 -6.69
N VAL A 271 -9.34 -9.26 -6.72
CA VAL A 271 -8.87 -10.51 -6.11
C VAL A 271 -8.67 -11.52 -7.22
N LEU A 272 -7.43 -11.91 -7.47
CA LEU A 272 -7.09 -12.97 -8.40
C LEU A 272 -7.15 -14.30 -7.64
N ILE A 273 -7.84 -15.28 -8.20
CA ILE A 273 -8.20 -16.53 -7.54
C ILE A 273 -7.75 -17.69 -8.40
N SER A 274 -6.97 -18.61 -7.81
CA SER A 274 -6.56 -19.83 -8.51
C SER A 274 -7.75 -20.75 -8.77
N GLU A 275 -7.60 -21.62 -9.78
CA GLU A 275 -8.65 -22.60 -10.17
C GLU A 275 -9.13 -23.41 -8.98
N ARG A 276 -8.23 -23.89 -8.12
CA ARG A 276 -8.56 -24.67 -6.92
C ARG A 276 -9.35 -23.91 -5.85
N CYS A 277 -9.28 -22.56 -5.86
CA CYS A 277 -9.98 -21.71 -4.90
C CYS A 277 -11.30 -21.17 -5.42
N GLY A 278 -11.55 -21.26 -6.73
CA GLY A 278 -12.69 -20.66 -7.41
C GLY A 278 -14.01 -21.44 -7.33
N GLY A 279 -14.11 -22.48 -6.49
CA GLY A 279 -15.29 -23.35 -6.41
C GLY A 279 -16.60 -22.61 -6.19
N TRP A 280 -16.63 -21.66 -5.24
CA TRP A 280 -17.83 -20.87 -4.93
C TRP A 280 -18.37 -20.07 -6.13
N LEU A 281 -17.49 -19.60 -7.03
CA LEU A 281 -17.91 -18.90 -8.24
C LEU A 281 -18.72 -19.78 -9.21
N LYS A 282 -18.50 -21.11 -9.13
CA LYS A 282 -19.23 -22.11 -9.92
C LYS A 282 -20.49 -22.61 -9.21
N GLU A 283 -20.46 -22.67 -7.86
CA GLU A 283 -21.56 -23.18 -7.05
C GLU A 283 -22.65 -22.13 -6.84
N ASP A 284 -22.25 -20.90 -6.47
CA ASP A 284 -23.14 -19.77 -6.24
C ASP A 284 -22.44 -18.44 -6.63
N GLY A 285 -22.61 -18.05 -7.89
CA GLY A 285 -22.05 -16.81 -8.42
C GLY A 285 -22.54 -15.53 -7.70
N PHE A 286 -23.58 -15.64 -6.88
CA PHE A 286 -24.12 -14.56 -6.04
C PHE A 286 -23.64 -14.63 -4.58
N GLY A 287 -22.77 -15.56 -4.22
CA GLY A 287 -22.21 -15.71 -2.86
C GLY A 287 -21.44 -14.48 -2.37
N HIS A 288 -21.02 -13.60 -3.28
CA HIS A 288 -20.55 -12.25 -2.95
C HIS A 288 -21.12 -11.25 -3.96
N ILE A 289 -21.78 -10.21 -3.46
CA ILE A 289 -22.34 -9.10 -4.25
C ILE A 289 -21.69 -7.80 -3.79
N SER A 290 -21.15 -7.04 -4.74
CA SER A 290 -20.66 -5.68 -4.56
C SER A 290 -21.22 -4.80 -5.65
N THR A 291 -22.11 -3.85 -5.28
CA THR A 291 -22.73 -2.95 -6.27
C THR A 291 -21.70 -2.10 -6.99
N GLY A 292 -20.67 -1.63 -6.28
CA GLY A 292 -19.59 -0.81 -6.83
C GLY A 292 -18.36 -1.62 -7.26
N GLY A 293 -18.30 -2.91 -6.89
CA GLY A 293 -17.18 -3.78 -7.26
C GLY A 293 -17.17 -4.08 -8.75
N GLY A 294 -16.04 -3.82 -9.40
CA GLY A 294 -15.91 -3.98 -10.85
C GLY A 294 -16.77 -3.01 -11.66
N ALA A 295 -17.00 -1.79 -11.13
CA ALA A 295 -17.62 -0.69 -11.88
C ALA A 295 -16.89 -0.52 -13.23
N GLU A 296 -17.65 -0.44 -14.36
CA GLU A 296 -17.05 -0.47 -15.68
C GLU A 296 -16.09 0.70 -15.94
N LEU A 297 -16.41 1.89 -15.43
CA LEU A 297 -15.48 3.03 -15.45
C LEU A 297 -14.18 2.73 -14.68
N GLY A 298 -14.26 2.03 -13.57
CA GLY A 298 -13.09 1.59 -12.82
C GLY A 298 -12.27 0.53 -13.59
N CYS A 299 -12.95 -0.38 -14.28
CA CYS A 299 -12.30 -1.43 -15.07
C CYS A 299 -11.50 -0.85 -16.24
N ILE A 300 -12.03 0.13 -16.98
CA ILE A 300 -11.28 0.75 -18.09
C ILE A 300 -10.07 1.56 -17.59
N VAL A 301 -10.19 2.23 -16.44
CA VAL A 301 -9.06 2.91 -15.80
C VAL A 301 -8.00 1.89 -15.37
N ALA A 302 -8.41 0.79 -14.73
CA ALA A 302 -7.50 -0.28 -14.30
C ALA A 302 -6.77 -0.94 -15.46
N MET A 303 -7.45 -1.22 -16.58
CA MET A 303 -6.81 -1.73 -17.80
C MET A 303 -5.74 -0.77 -18.31
N LYS A 304 -6.02 0.54 -18.30
CA LYS A 304 -5.02 1.54 -18.70
C LYS A 304 -3.83 1.60 -17.75
N VAL A 305 -4.07 1.47 -16.44
CA VAL A 305 -2.98 1.34 -15.45
C VAL A 305 -2.11 0.12 -15.76
N LEU A 306 -2.73 -1.05 -16.00
CA LEU A 306 -2.00 -2.29 -16.34
C LEU A 306 -1.17 -2.12 -17.61
N GLU A 307 -1.73 -1.51 -18.65
CA GLU A 307 -0.99 -1.21 -19.88
C GLU A 307 0.22 -0.29 -19.59
N MET A 308 0.03 0.79 -18.84
CA MET A 308 1.08 1.76 -18.54
C MET A 308 2.22 1.15 -17.71
N VAL A 309 1.90 0.43 -16.61
CA VAL A 309 2.94 -0.12 -15.73
C VAL A 309 3.74 -1.24 -16.38
N GLN A 310 3.21 -1.89 -17.41
CA GLN A 310 3.90 -2.95 -18.16
C GLN A 310 4.78 -2.40 -19.30
N ARG A 311 4.77 -1.09 -19.57
CA ARG A 311 5.65 -0.49 -20.56
C ARG A 311 7.12 -0.71 -20.17
N PRO A 312 8.01 -1.14 -21.09
CA PRO A 312 9.42 -1.41 -20.76
C PRO A 312 10.15 -0.22 -20.11
N GLU A 313 9.81 1.01 -20.52
CA GLU A 313 10.38 2.23 -19.97
C GLU A 313 10.03 2.44 -18.49
N VAL A 314 8.88 1.97 -18.02
CA VAL A 314 8.47 2.09 -16.61
C VAL A 314 9.38 1.24 -15.72
N ARG A 315 9.68 0.00 -16.12
CA ARG A 315 10.62 -0.85 -15.37
C ARG A 315 12.02 -0.21 -15.31
N THR A 316 12.49 0.31 -16.44
CA THR A 316 13.79 1.00 -16.51
C THR A 316 13.81 2.21 -15.57
N MET A 317 12.74 3.00 -15.59
CA MET A 317 12.64 4.18 -14.71
C MET A 317 12.57 3.82 -13.23
N VAL A 318 11.80 2.79 -12.86
CA VAL A 318 11.71 2.32 -11.47
C VAL A 318 13.08 1.87 -10.95
N ASN A 319 13.85 1.12 -11.74
CA ASN A 319 15.20 0.72 -11.36
C ASN A 319 16.12 1.94 -11.20
N TYR A 320 16.09 2.86 -12.18
CA TYR A 320 16.86 4.10 -12.10
C TYR A 320 16.52 4.91 -10.83
N ILE A 321 15.22 5.16 -10.56
CA ILE A 321 14.77 5.91 -9.38
C ILE A 321 15.20 5.18 -8.10
N SER A 322 15.05 3.86 -8.04
CA SER A 322 15.47 3.03 -6.92
C SER A 322 16.95 3.22 -6.59
N ASP A 323 17.81 3.08 -7.57
CA ASP A 323 19.26 3.15 -7.39
C ASP A 323 19.71 4.59 -7.08
N TYR A 324 19.16 5.58 -7.79
CA TYR A 324 19.48 6.98 -7.59
C TYR A 324 19.09 7.47 -6.19
N MET A 325 17.86 7.15 -5.75
CA MET A 325 17.41 7.48 -4.41
C MET A 325 18.22 6.76 -3.33
N ARG A 326 18.57 5.49 -3.55
CA ARG A 326 19.41 4.73 -2.62
C ARG A 326 20.75 5.40 -2.41
N ALA A 327 21.44 5.72 -3.49
CA ALA A 327 22.77 6.34 -3.43
C ALA A 327 22.75 7.71 -2.72
N GLY A 328 21.76 8.56 -3.04
CA GLY A 328 21.62 9.86 -2.39
C GLY A 328 21.24 9.77 -0.91
N LEU A 329 20.33 8.85 -0.56
CA LEU A 329 19.96 8.63 0.85
C LEU A 329 21.10 8.03 1.67
N GLU A 330 21.96 7.19 1.10
CA GLU A 330 23.18 6.69 1.78
C GLU A 330 24.17 7.80 2.08
N GLN A 331 24.32 8.78 1.17
CA GLN A 331 25.16 9.96 1.43
C GLN A 331 24.59 10.80 2.57
N ILE A 332 23.27 11.02 2.59
CA ILE A 332 22.60 11.74 3.68
C ILE A 332 22.76 10.95 4.99
N MET A 333 22.56 9.63 4.99
CA MET A 333 22.71 8.78 6.16
C MET A 333 24.14 8.86 6.71
N ALA A 334 25.15 8.88 5.86
CA ALA A 334 26.56 9.02 6.27
C ALA A 334 26.86 10.39 6.93
N ALA A 335 26.10 11.43 6.59
CA ALA A 335 26.23 12.76 7.22
C ALA A 335 25.53 12.83 8.60
N TYR A 336 24.62 11.91 8.92
CA TYR A 336 23.86 11.88 10.18
C TYR A 336 23.81 10.46 10.81
N PRO A 337 24.93 9.79 11.06
CA PRO A 337 25.01 8.34 11.33
C PRO A 337 24.34 7.90 12.62
N ASP A 338 24.28 8.75 13.66
CA ASP A 338 23.63 8.40 14.93
C ASP A 338 22.13 8.73 14.95
N PHE A 339 21.65 9.48 13.94
CA PHE A 339 20.26 9.90 13.82
C PHE A 339 19.51 9.15 12.72
N PHE A 340 20.03 9.15 11.49
CA PHE A 340 19.49 8.40 10.36
C PHE A 340 20.24 7.08 10.23
N ILE A 341 19.67 5.99 10.78
CA ILE A 341 20.40 4.75 11.05
C ILE A 341 20.13 3.61 10.06
N GLY A 342 19.17 3.74 9.17
CA GLY A 342 18.85 2.64 8.26
C GLY A 342 17.95 3.02 7.11
N ILE A 343 18.14 2.31 5.99
CA ILE A 343 17.30 2.40 4.79
C ILE A 343 16.80 0.99 4.47
N ARG A 344 15.50 0.75 4.67
CA ARG A 344 14.81 -0.47 4.25
C ARG A 344 14.28 -0.21 2.84
N GLN A 345 14.65 -1.05 1.86
CA GLN A 345 14.30 -0.76 0.47
C GLN A 345 14.06 -2.00 -0.37
N HIS A 346 13.02 -1.92 -1.20
CA HIS A 346 12.77 -2.83 -2.30
C HIS A 346 12.12 -2.07 -3.47
N GLY A 347 12.87 -1.87 -4.56
CA GLY A 347 12.47 -0.95 -5.62
C GLY A 347 12.27 0.47 -5.08
N VAL A 348 11.11 1.06 -5.34
CA VAL A 348 10.73 2.39 -4.83
C VAL A 348 9.81 2.32 -3.59
N VAL A 349 9.79 1.18 -2.90
CA VAL A 349 9.25 1.06 -1.54
C VAL A 349 10.39 1.24 -0.57
N MET A 350 10.39 2.33 0.19
CA MET A 350 11.48 2.65 1.10
C MET A 350 10.97 3.03 2.49
N GLY A 351 11.70 2.60 3.52
CA GLY A 351 11.54 3.03 4.90
C GLY A 351 12.85 3.64 5.39
N LEU A 352 12.80 4.89 5.85
CA LEU A 352 13.95 5.58 6.42
C LEU A 352 13.85 5.51 7.94
N GLU A 353 14.83 4.88 8.60
CA GLU A 353 14.81 4.59 10.04
C GLU A 353 15.62 5.60 10.83
N PHE A 354 14.99 6.17 11.87
CA PHE A 354 15.58 7.21 12.72
C PHE A 354 15.70 6.75 14.17
N ASN A 355 16.87 7.03 14.78
CA ASN A 355 17.17 6.70 16.17
C ASN A 355 16.81 7.87 17.10
N HIS A 356 15.52 8.00 17.42
CA HIS A 356 15.03 9.01 18.35
C HIS A 356 13.74 8.55 19.05
N ALA A 357 13.48 9.04 20.28
CA ALA A 357 12.28 8.68 21.05
C ALA A 357 10.96 9.08 20.34
N GLN A 358 10.94 10.19 19.60
CA GLN A 358 9.80 10.63 18.80
C GLN A 358 9.75 9.96 17.41
N GLY A 359 10.75 9.12 17.09
CA GLY A 359 10.88 8.46 15.79
C GLY A 359 11.02 9.43 14.62
N ALA A 360 10.31 9.15 13.53
CA ALA A 360 10.35 9.94 12.30
C ALA A 360 9.44 11.17 12.30
N LYS A 361 8.70 11.46 13.37
CA LYS A 361 7.76 12.60 13.41
C LYS A 361 8.44 13.97 13.23
N PRO A 362 9.58 14.29 13.90
CA PRO A 362 10.31 15.52 13.63
C PRO A 362 10.75 15.63 12.17
N VAL A 363 11.23 14.53 11.58
CA VAL A 363 11.64 14.50 10.18
C VAL A 363 10.45 14.79 9.26
N MET A 364 9.31 14.13 9.46
CA MET A 364 8.07 14.40 8.71
C MET A 364 7.70 15.89 8.74
N ARG A 365 7.71 16.52 9.92
CA ARG A 365 7.38 17.94 10.10
C ARG A 365 8.34 18.86 9.35
N HIS A 366 9.66 18.63 9.49
CA HIS A 366 10.65 19.42 8.78
C HIS A 366 10.61 19.22 7.27
N LEU A 367 10.35 18.00 6.80
CA LEU A 367 10.13 17.73 5.38
C LEU A 367 8.91 18.49 4.86
N TYR A 368 7.79 18.47 5.58
CA TYR A 368 6.59 19.23 5.23
C TYR A 368 6.90 20.70 5.02
N HIS A 369 7.58 21.34 5.98
CA HIS A 369 7.94 22.77 5.87
C HIS A 369 8.97 23.04 4.76
N ASN A 370 9.73 22.03 4.32
CA ASN A 370 10.66 22.13 3.20
C ASN A 370 10.07 21.62 1.87
N GLY A 371 8.76 21.46 1.79
CA GLY A 371 8.06 21.15 0.55
C GLY A 371 8.14 19.69 0.13
N VAL A 372 8.22 18.75 1.09
CA VAL A 372 8.12 17.31 0.84
C VAL A 372 7.06 16.72 1.78
N TRP A 373 6.15 15.94 1.22
CA TRP A 373 5.18 15.17 1.99
C TRP A 373 5.59 13.69 2.07
N ALA A 374 5.90 13.23 3.26
CA ALA A 374 6.11 11.83 3.61
C ALA A 374 5.53 11.60 5.01
N ILE A 375 5.22 10.37 5.39
CA ILE A 375 4.55 10.07 6.66
C ILE A 375 5.31 9.00 7.46
N PHE A 376 5.30 9.09 8.77
CA PHE A 376 5.82 8.03 9.64
C PHE A 376 4.95 6.77 9.57
N SER A 377 5.54 5.60 9.80
CA SER A 377 4.80 4.35 9.87
C SER A 377 4.05 4.22 11.19
N THR A 378 2.75 3.96 11.11
CA THR A 378 1.86 3.99 12.29
C THR A 378 2.22 2.93 13.34
N LEU A 379 2.72 1.76 12.91
CA LEU A 379 3.05 0.64 13.78
C LEU A 379 4.57 0.48 14.05
N ASP A 380 5.42 1.29 13.39
CA ASP A 380 6.82 1.54 13.76
C ASP A 380 7.15 3.03 13.52
N PRO A 381 6.82 3.91 14.48
CA PRO A 381 7.01 5.36 14.32
C PRO A 381 8.45 5.82 14.09
N ARG A 382 9.45 4.95 14.28
CA ARG A 382 10.86 5.24 13.96
C ARG A 382 11.11 5.35 12.46
N VAL A 383 10.19 4.82 11.64
CA VAL A 383 10.37 4.70 10.20
C VAL A 383 9.48 5.71 9.47
N LEU A 384 10.10 6.51 8.62
CA LEU A 384 9.40 7.34 7.64
C LEU A 384 9.11 6.50 6.39
N GLN A 385 7.86 6.47 5.96
CA GLN A 385 7.47 5.88 4.68
C GLN A 385 7.87 6.81 3.54
N PHE A 386 8.73 6.34 2.67
CA PHE A 386 9.29 7.09 1.55
C PHE A 386 9.02 6.32 0.24
N LYS A 387 8.18 6.89 -0.62
CA LYS A 387 7.66 6.22 -1.80
C LYS A 387 7.75 7.11 -3.04
N PRO A 388 8.88 7.18 -3.72
CA PRO A 388 8.97 7.86 -5.00
C PRO A 388 7.95 7.31 -6.02
N GLY A 389 7.45 8.18 -6.90
CA GLY A 389 6.57 7.77 -7.99
C GLY A 389 7.33 7.00 -9.07
N LEU A 390 6.61 6.19 -9.86
CA LEU A 390 7.24 5.31 -10.87
C LEU A 390 7.81 6.08 -12.07
N LEU A 391 7.34 7.30 -12.30
CA LEU A 391 7.67 8.12 -13.47
C LEU A 391 8.40 9.43 -13.09
N MET A 392 8.98 9.49 -11.88
CA MET A 392 9.76 10.66 -11.47
C MET A 392 10.97 10.83 -12.36
N THR A 393 11.20 12.07 -12.78
CA THR A 393 12.39 12.42 -13.58
C THR A 393 13.64 12.53 -12.72
N GLN A 394 14.82 12.57 -13.35
CA GLN A 394 16.07 12.84 -12.64
C GLN A 394 15.99 14.17 -11.85
N ALA A 395 15.44 15.22 -12.46
CA ALA A 395 15.29 16.52 -11.80
C ALA A 395 14.38 16.45 -10.56
N ASP A 396 13.30 15.64 -10.62
CA ASP A 396 12.46 15.40 -9.45
C ASP A 396 13.26 14.68 -8.34
N CYS A 397 14.06 13.68 -8.70
CA CYS A 397 14.88 12.93 -7.75
C CYS A 397 15.94 13.83 -7.08
N GLU A 398 16.60 14.69 -7.86
CA GLU A 398 17.57 15.67 -7.35
C GLU A 398 16.91 16.67 -6.39
N GLU A 399 15.75 17.21 -6.76
CA GLU A 399 15.00 18.13 -5.90
C GLU A 399 14.58 17.44 -4.60
N VAL A 400 14.10 16.19 -4.65
CA VAL A 400 13.73 15.39 -3.49
C VAL A 400 14.92 15.23 -2.56
N LEU A 401 16.05 14.73 -3.04
CA LEU A 401 17.22 14.45 -2.19
C LEU A 401 17.75 15.72 -1.50
N ARG A 402 17.83 16.83 -2.24
CA ARG A 402 18.24 18.13 -1.68
C ARG A 402 17.30 18.59 -0.55
N ARG A 403 15.99 18.45 -0.71
CA ARG A 403 14.99 18.85 0.30
C ARG A 403 15.01 17.88 1.49
N VAL A 404 15.20 16.59 1.24
CA VAL A 404 15.29 15.54 2.25
C VAL A 404 16.52 15.77 3.14
N GLU A 405 17.68 16.09 2.55
CA GLU A 405 18.90 16.42 3.30
C GLU A 405 18.68 17.60 4.25
N ILE A 406 18.08 18.70 3.75
CA ILE A 406 17.74 19.87 4.56
C ILE A 406 16.78 19.47 5.70
N GLY A 407 15.71 18.75 5.39
CA GLY A 407 14.70 18.37 6.38
C GLY A 407 15.24 17.43 7.46
N ILE A 408 16.08 16.45 7.10
CA ILE A 408 16.75 15.55 8.05
C ILE A 408 17.72 16.34 8.91
N GLY A 409 18.50 17.25 8.33
CA GLY A 409 19.44 18.09 9.06
C GLY A 409 18.75 18.96 10.11
N LEU A 410 17.66 19.62 9.74
CA LEU A 410 16.86 20.45 10.68
C LEU A 410 16.24 19.59 11.80
N ALA A 411 15.74 18.40 11.47
CA ALA A 411 15.21 17.48 12.46
C ALA A 411 16.30 16.99 13.41
N CYS A 412 17.48 16.66 12.90
CA CYS A 412 18.63 16.27 13.71
C CYS A 412 19.06 17.39 14.68
N ASP A 413 19.16 18.63 14.19
CA ASP A 413 19.50 19.80 15.02
C ASP A 413 18.48 20.02 16.15
N GLU A 414 17.19 19.82 15.88
CA GLU A 414 16.12 19.94 16.86
C GLU A 414 16.23 18.90 17.98
N VAL A 415 16.48 17.64 17.62
CA VAL A 415 16.38 16.52 18.59
C VAL A 415 17.71 16.10 19.20
N MET A 416 18.84 16.31 18.50
CA MET A 416 20.18 15.95 18.94
C MET A 416 21.00 17.17 19.39
N GLY A 417 20.55 18.38 19.06
CA GLY A 417 21.23 19.65 19.33
C GLY A 417 22.13 20.09 18.18
N ALA A 418 22.22 21.41 17.94
CA ALA A 418 22.95 22.02 16.83
C ALA A 418 24.49 21.76 16.85
N SER A 419 25.03 21.29 17.96
CA SER A 419 26.47 20.89 18.07
C SER A 419 26.80 19.58 17.38
N TYR A 420 25.79 18.76 17.04
CA TYR A 420 25.98 17.46 16.39
C TYR A 420 26.64 17.57 15.01
N ARG A 421 26.28 18.59 14.22
CA ARG A 421 26.89 18.84 12.88
C ARG A 421 28.38 19.16 12.87
N LYS A 422 28.96 19.55 14.02
CA LYS A 422 30.36 19.97 14.10
C LYS A 422 31.34 18.83 14.39
N SER A 423 30.82 17.64 14.70
CA SER A 423 31.63 16.46 15.09
C SER A 423 31.71 15.35 14.04
N ALA A 424 30.96 15.47 12.93
CA ALA A 424 31.01 14.54 11.79
C ALA A 424 31.78 15.16 10.61
#